data_7c5da477e62cea349cb234d7bf2fd375
#
_entry.id   7c5da477e62cea349cb234d7bf2fd375
#
_cell.length_a   1.000
_cell.length_b   1.000
_cell.length_c   1.000
_cell.angle_alpha   90.00
_cell.angle_beta   90.00
_cell.angle_gamma   90.00
#
_symmetry.space_group_name_H-M   'P 1'
#
loop_
_entity.id
_entity.type
_entity.pdbx_description
1 polymer ?
#
loop_
_entity_poly.entity_id
_entity_poly.type
_entity_poly.pdbx_seq_one_letter_code
_entity_poly.pdbx_strand_id
1 'polypeptide(L)'
;MPPFTLPKSRRLKTPAQFDAAYKRKRSAADGCLIIYACEHDFPGPRLGVSVSKKVGNAVNRNRYKRLFRETFRLVQHDLPNADYVLIPRPGPTPTLEEFKASLVKVARQAFRKLSQ
;
A
#
# COMPACT_ATOMS: atom_id res chain seq x y z
N MET A 1 13.24 -14.87 14.34
CA MET A 1 12.12 -14.57 13.44
C MET A 1 12.62 -13.79 12.22
N PRO A 2 12.27 -14.20 11.03
CA PRO A 2 12.72 -13.47 9.85
C PRO A 2 12.28 -12.00 9.89
N PRO A 3 13.16 -11.06 9.53
CA PRO A 3 12.81 -9.64 9.58
C PRO A 3 11.81 -9.21 8.50
N PHE A 4 11.51 -10.09 7.52
CA PHE A 4 10.64 -9.76 6.41
C PHE A 4 9.30 -10.48 6.46
N THR A 5 8.77 -10.75 7.66
CA THR A 5 7.41 -11.27 7.80
C THR A 5 6.41 -10.13 7.73
N LEU A 6 5.20 -10.46 7.27
CA LEU A 6 4.07 -9.52 7.27
C LEU A 6 2.94 -10.13 8.11
N PRO A 7 2.95 -9.92 9.43
CA PRO A 7 1.90 -10.46 10.28
C PRO A 7 0.54 -9.82 9.98
N LYS A 8 -0.53 -10.53 10.33
CA LYS A 8 -1.89 -10.05 10.10
C LYS A 8 -2.17 -8.72 10.78
N SER A 9 -1.49 -8.44 11.91
CA SER A 9 -1.64 -7.17 12.62
C SER A 9 -1.17 -5.96 11.80
N ARG A 10 -0.35 -6.18 10.78
CA ARG A 10 0.14 -5.11 9.90
C ARG A 10 -0.67 -4.97 8.62
N ARG A 11 -1.85 -5.60 8.55
CA ARG A 11 -2.74 -5.49 7.40
C ARG A 11 -4.06 -4.87 7.83
N LEU A 12 -4.54 -3.93 7.04
CA LEU A 12 -5.88 -3.35 7.23
C LEU A 12 -6.93 -4.39 6.85
N LYS A 13 -7.97 -4.53 7.65
CA LYS A 13 -8.95 -5.60 7.49
C LYS A 13 -10.39 -5.12 7.41
N THR A 14 -10.71 -3.97 8.00
CA THR A 14 -12.10 -3.53 8.11
C THR A 14 -12.39 -2.38 7.15
N PRO A 15 -13.64 -2.26 6.66
CA PRO A 15 -14.02 -1.11 5.86
C PRO A 15 -13.74 0.23 6.55
N ALA A 16 -13.89 0.29 7.87
CA ALA A 16 -13.62 1.52 8.63
C ALA A 16 -12.17 1.97 8.51
N GLN A 17 -11.22 1.03 8.50
CA GLN A 17 -9.80 1.34 8.35
C GLN A 17 -9.51 1.93 6.97
N PHE A 18 -10.11 1.35 5.91
CA PHE A 18 -9.96 1.87 4.56
C PHE A 18 -10.63 3.24 4.42
N ASP A 19 -11.83 3.40 4.98
CA ASP A 19 -12.55 4.67 4.92
C ASP A 19 -11.78 5.78 5.62
N ALA A 20 -11.14 5.51 6.73
CA ALA A 20 -10.34 6.50 7.44
C ALA A 20 -9.23 7.05 6.55
N ALA A 21 -8.55 6.17 5.81
CA ALA A 21 -7.49 6.58 4.90
C ALA A 21 -8.04 7.43 3.75
N TYR A 22 -9.17 7.02 3.17
CA TYR A 22 -9.79 7.78 2.08
C TYR A 22 -10.27 9.16 2.54
N LYS A 23 -10.86 9.24 3.73
CA LYS A 23 -11.36 10.49 4.28
C LYS A 23 -10.25 11.47 4.64
N ARG A 24 -9.07 10.95 4.98
CA ARG A 24 -7.91 11.79 5.30
C ARG A 24 -7.43 12.55 4.05
N LYS A 25 -7.68 12.01 2.86
CA LYS A 25 -7.39 12.63 1.56
C LYS A 25 -5.92 13.02 1.37
N ARG A 26 -5.02 12.28 1.97
CA ARG A 26 -3.58 12.46 1.77
C ARG A 26 -3.05 11.34 0.90
N SER A 27 -2.88 11.61 -0.37
CA SER A 27 -2.47 10.59 -1.34
C SER A 27 -1.37 11.09 -2.24
N ALA A 28 -0.66 10.15 -2.83
CA ALA A 28 0.32 10.39 -3.87
C ALA A 28 0.21 9.26 -4.89
N ALA A 29 0.75 9.47 -6.08
CA ALA A 29 0.63 8.49 -7.16
C ALA A 29 1.80 8.60 -8.12
N ASP A 30 2.06 7.50 -8.82
CA ASP A 30 2.93 7.50 -10.00
C ASP A 30 2.29 6.64 -11.08
N GLY A 31 3.07 6.19 -12.08
CA GLY A 31 2.52 5.36 -13.16
C GLY A 31 2.11 3.96 -12.74
N CYS A 32 2.56 3.49 -11.58
CA CYS A 32 2.32 2.12 -11.12
C CYS A 32 1.15 2.02 -10.14
N LEU A 33 1.02 2.98 -9.22
CA LEU A 33 0.04 2.85 -8.12
C LEU A 33 -0.33 4.20 -7.54
N ILE A 34 -1.42 4.17 -6.74
CA ILE A 34 -1.86 5.28 -5.91
C ILE A 34 -1.79 4.81 -4.46
N ILE A 35 -1.32 5.67 -3.55
CA ILE A 35 -1.28 5.35 -2.13
C ILE A 35 -1.99 6.44 -1.35
N TYR A 36 -2.95 6.03 -0.50
CA TYR A 36 -3.55 6.89 0.51
C TYR A 36 -2.88 6.61 1.85
N ALA A 37 -2.47 7.66 2.56
CA ALA A 37 -1.83 7.52 3.87
C ALA A 37 -2.73 8.06 4.97
N CYS A 38 -2.64 7.46 6.15
CA CYS A 38 -3.41 7.88 7.33
C CYS A 38 -2.60 7.60 8.58
N GLU A 39 -2.64 8.55 9.51
CA GLU A 39 -1.96 8.40 10.80
C GLU A 39 -2.59 7.29 11.64
N HIS A 40 -1.81 6.66 12.51
CA HIS A 40 -2.28 5.64 13.42
C HIS A 40 -1.37 5.56 14.66
N ASP A 41 -1.83 4.83 15.67
CA ASP A 41 -1.06 4.62 16.90
C ASP A 41 -0.35 3.27 16.94
N PHE A 42 -0.27 2.58 15.82
CA PHE A 42 0.35 1.27 15.72
C PHE A 42 1.87 1.41 15.52
N PRO A 43 2.70 0.54 16.13
CA PRO A 43 4.16 0.64 15.99
C PRO A 43 4.64 0.02 14.68
N GLY A 44 4.50 0.73 13.59
CA GLY A 44 4.97 0.31 12.29
C GLY A 44 3.95 0.58 11.19
N PRO A 45 4.36 0.49 9.92
CA PRO A 45 3.43 0.70 8.81
C PRO A 45 2.46 -0.46 8.69
N ARG A 46 1.23 -0.16 8.26
CA ARG A 46 0.22 -1.19 7.98
C ARG A 46 -0.24 -1.06 6.53
N LEU A 47 -0.57 -2.19 5.93
CA LEU A 47 -0.91 -2.32 4.51
C LEU A 47 -2.39 -2.59 4.32
N GLY A 48 -3.03 -1.81 3.46
CA GLY A 48 -4.32 -2.13 2.88
C GLY A 48 -4.18 -2.22 1.37
N VAL A 49 -4.81 -3.20 0.75
CA VAL A 49 -4.77 -3.37 -0.70
C VAL A 49 -6.19 -3.27 -1.23
N SER A 50 -6.41 -2.32 -2.14
CA SER A 50 -7.71 -2.12 -2.77
C SER A 50 -7.55 -2.34 -4.27
N VAL A 51 -8.05 -3.47 -4.77
CA VAL A 51 -7.93 -3.86 -6.18
C VAL A 51 -9.32 -3.96 -6.79
N SER A 52 -9.64 -3.03 -7.67
CA SER A 52 -10.95 -2.96 -8.32
C SER A 52 -11.02 -3.86 -9.55
N LYS A 53 -12.25 -4.02 -10.07
CA LYS A 53 -12.48 -4.78 -11.30
C LYS A 53 -11.80 -4.16 -12.52
N LYS A 54 -11.39 -2.89 -12.43
CA LYS A 54 -10.71 -2.20 -13.54
C LYS A 54 -9.35 -2.82 -13.89
N VAL A 55 -8.72 -3.53 -12.98
CA VAL A 55 -7.43 -4.16 -13.25
C VAL A 55 -7.57 -5.59 -13.79
N GLY A 56 -8.79 -6.08 -13.97
CA GLY A 56 -9.04 -7.36 -14.58
C GLY A 56 -9.91 -8.28 -13.75
N ASN A 57 -9.87 -9.57 -14.09
CA ASN A 57 -10.67 -10.60 -13.44
C ASN A 57 -10.08 -10.97 -12.07
N ALA A 58 -10.74 -11.95 -11.40
CA ALA A 58 -10.32 -12.36 -10.05
C ALA A 58 -8.89 -12.88 -10.01
N VAL A 59 -8.43 -13.56 -11.05
CA VAL A 59 -7.06 -14.08 -11.11
C VAL A 59 -6.06 -12.92 -11.12
N ASN A 60 -6.29 -11.91 -11.96
CA ASN A 60 -5.42 -10.74 -12.03
C ASN A 60 -5.45 -9.93 -10.74
N ARG A 61 -6.65 -9.76 -10.14
CA ARG A 61 -6.78 -9.04 -8.86
C ARG A 61 -6.00 -9.74 -7.75
N ASN A 62 -6.08 -11.06 -7.67
CA ASN A 62 -5.34 -11.82 -6.67
C ASN A 62 -3.84 -11.73 -6.88
N ARG A 63 -3.40 -11.69 -8.14
CA ARG A 63 -1.99 -11.51 -8.48
C ARG A 63 -1.47 -10.16 -7.97
N TYR A 64 -2.24 -9.08 -8.17
CA TYR A 64 -1.89 -7.76 -7.65
C TYR A 64 -1.82 -7.75 -6.12
N LYS A 65 -2.81 -8.37 -5.46
CA LYS A 65 -2.82 -8.44 -4.00
C LYS A 65 -1.56 -9.13 -3.46
N ARG A 66 -1.20 -10.26 -4.09
CA ARG A 66 0.00 -11.01 -3.70
C ARG A 66 1.26 -10.18 -3.94
N LEU A 67 1.34 -9.53 -5.10
CA LEU A 67 2.50 -8.71 -5.43
C LEU A 67 2.67 -7.54 -4.47
N PHE A 68 1.57 -6.86 -4.12
CA PHE A 68 1.62 -5.76 -3.17
C PHE A 68 2.03 -6.22 -1.77
N ARG A 69 1.50 -7.34 -1.29
CA ARG A 69 1.89 -7.89 0.00
C ARG A 69 3.36 -8.28 0.04
N GLU A 70 3.82 -8.91 -1.02
CA GLU A 70 5.23 -9.30 -1.13
C GLU A 70 6.14 -8.08 -1.15
N THR A 71 5.80 -7.08 -1.95
CA THR A 71 6.56 -5.85 -2.05
C THR A 71 6.61 -5.12 -0.70
N PHE A 72 5.45 -4.96 -0.06
CA PHE A 72 5.36 -4.30 1.24
C PHE A 72 6.18 -5.03 2.29
N ARG A 73 6.11 -6.36 2.30
CA ARG A 73 6.88 -7.19 3.23
C ARG A 73 8.37 -6.89 3.12
N LEU A 74 8.86 -6.73 1.89
CA LEU A 74 10.28 -6.51 1.63
C LEU A 74 10.75 -5.10 2.01
N VAL A 75 9.90 -4.09 1.86
CA VAL A 75 10.30 -2.69 2.06
C VAL A 75 9.69 -2.05 3.30
N GLN A 76 8.95 -2.78 4.13
CA GLN A 76 8.24 -2.21 5.27
C GLN A 76 9.15 -1.43 6.23
N HIS A 77 10.40 -1.82 6.34
CA HIS A 77 11.34 -1.15 7.24
C HIS A 77 11.80 0.21 6.71
N ASP A 78 11.55 0.49 5.43
CA ASP A 78 11.89 1.75 4.79
C ASP A 78 10.72 2.72 4.74
N LEU A 79 9.56 2.33 5.28
CA LEU A 79 8.34 3.12 5.24
C LEU A 79 8.09 3.81 6.58
N PRO A 80 7.69 5.11 6.55
CA PRO A 80 7.26 5.78 7.78
C PRO A 80 6.03 5.12 8.40
N ASN A 81 5.86 5.27 9.71
CA ASN A 81 4.71 4.70 10.43
C ASN A 81 3.41 5.39 10.01
N ALA A 82 2.57 4.65 9.32
CA ALA A 82 1.24 5.10 8.91
C ALA A 82 0.49 3.91 8.33
N ASP A 83 -0.81 4.08 8.13
CA ASP A 83 -1.61 3.15 7.33
C ASP A 83 -1.49 3.56 5.87
N TYR A 84 -1.24 2.60 4.99
CA TYR A 84 -1.12 2.85 3.56
C TYR A 84 -2.12 1.97 2.81
N VAL A 85 -3.01 2.60 2.05
CA VAL A 85 -3.91 1.88 1.14
C VAL A 85 -3.32 1.97 -0.26
N LEU A 86 -2.96 0.82 -0.82
CA LEU A 86 -2.34 0.71 -2.14
C LEU A 86 -3.38 0.34 -3.18
N ILE A 87 -3.43 1.12 -4.26
CA ILE A 87 -4.37 0.92 -5.36
C ILE A 87 -3.57 0.82 -6.65
N PRO A 88 -3.62 -0.32 -7.37
CA PRO A 88 -2.89 -0.44 -8.63
C PRO A 88 -3.54 0.42 -9.72
N ARG A 89 -2.72 0.97 -10.60
CA ARG A 89 -3.24 1.67 -11.77
C ARG A 89 -3.40 0.69 -12.92
N PRO A 90 -4.42 0.86 -13.78
CA PRO A 90 -4.58 0.01 -14.95
C PRO A 90 -3.38 0.11 -15.90
N GLY A 91 -3.06 -0.99 -16.56
CA GLY A 91 -1.94 -1.04 -17.50
C GLY A 91 -1.14 -2.33 -17.34
N PRO A 92 0.02 -2.43 -17.98
CA PRO A 92 0.87 -3.61 -17.84
C PRO A 92 1.27 -3.81 -16.37
N THR A 93 1.31 -5.07 -15.93
CA THR A 93 1.70 -5.39 -14.56
C THR A 93 3.20 -5.09 -14.37
N PRO A 94 3.56 -4.18 -13.44
CA PRO A 94 4.96 -3.91 -13.16
C PRO A 94 5.68 -5.11 -12.57
N THR A 95 7.01 -5.11 -12.66
CA THR A 95 7.83 -6.11 -11.99
C THR A 95 7.88 -5.84 -10.49
N LEU A 96 8.35 -6.82 -9.72
CA LEU A 96 8.56 -6.66 -8.29
C LEU A 96 9.49 -5.47 -8.00
N GLU A 97 10.59 -5.36 -8.75
CA GLU A 97 11.54 -4.26 -8.55
C GLU A 97 10.92 -2.90 -8.83
N GLU A 98 10.10 -2.80 -9.87
CA GLU A 98 9.38 -1.56 -10.17
C GLU A 98 8.42 -1.19 -9.05
N PHE A 99 7.66 -2.17 -8.52
CA PHE A 99 6.76 -1.91 -7.39
C PHE A 99 7.50 -1.52 -6.13
N LYS A 100 8.65 -2.14 -5.85
CA LYS A 100 9.45 -1.79 -4.67
C LYS A 100 9.86 -0.31 -4.72
N ALA A 101 10.39 0.13 -5.86
CA ALA A 101 10.81 1.53 -6.02
C ALA A 101 9.62 2.48 -5.92
N SER A 102 8.51 2.15 -6.60
CA SER A 102 7.31 2.98 -6.57
C SER A 102 6.71 3.06 -5.16
N LEU A 103 6.61 1.92 -4.47
CA LEU A 103 6.01 1.88 -3.14
C LEU A 103 6.76 2.80 -2.16
N VAL A 104 8.07 2.68 -2.10
CA VAL A 104 8.88 3.50 -1.19
C VAL A 104 8.74 4.99 -1.53
N LYS A 105 8.86 5.32 -2.81
CA LYS A 105 8.78 6.72 -3.27
C LYS A 105 7.40 7.32 -2.98
N VAL A 106 6.34 6.63 -3.40
CA VAL A 106 4.97 7.16 -3.31
C VAL A 106 4.49 7.17 -1.86
N ALA A 107 4.82 6.14 -1.08
CA ALA A 107 4.47 6.11 0.34
C ALA A 107 5.10 7.29 1.10
N ARG A 108 6.37 7.58 0.82
CA ARG A 108 7.03 8.72 1.47
C ARG A 108 6.41 10.05 1.06
N GLN A 109 6.01 10.19 -0.21
CA GLN A 109 5.32 11.39 -0.67
C GLN A 109 3.97 11.57 0.03
N ALA A 110 3.18 10.49 0.13
CA ALA A 110 1.88 10.54 0.79
C ALA A 110 2.04 10.83 2.28
N PHE A 111 3.03 10.21 2.92
CA PHE A 111 3.29 10.44 4.35
C PHE A 111 3.63 11.90 4.65
N ARG A 112 4.44 12.53 3.80
CA ARG A 112 4.79 13.94 3.99
C ARG A 112 3.56 14.85 3.96
N LYS A 113 2.54 14.49 3.19
CA LYS A 113 1.31 15.27 3.12
C LYS A 113 0.49 15.19 4.40
N LEU A 114 0.75 14.22 5.27
CA LEU A 114 0.05 14.14 6.56
C LEU A 114 0.39 15.32 7.49
N SER A 115 1.50 15.98 7.25
CA SER A 115 1.93 17.16 8.02
C SER A 115 1.34 18.46 7.48
N GLN A 116 0.58 18.40 6.41
CA GLN A 116 0.01 19.59 5.75
C GLN A 116 -1.39 19.89 6.24
#